data_ddb3510e681a5298dcf3b73eefdc1a9d
#
_entry.id   ddb3510e681a5298dcf3b73eefdc1a9d
#
_cell.length_a   1.000
_cell.length_b   1.000
_cell.length_c   1.000
_cell.angle_alpha   90.00
_cell.angle_beta   90.00
_cell.angle_gamma   90.00
#
_symmetry.space_group_name_H-M   'P 1'
#
loop_
_entity.id
_entity.type
_entity.pdbx_description
1 polymer ?
#
loop_
_entity_poly.entity_id
_entity_poly.type
_entity_poly.pdbx_seq_one_letter_code
_entity_poly.pdbx_strand_id
1 'polypeptide(L)'
;MLDNIENLKIISALHKTSKPYGKVESRKAHSFGIRVKGSVQYTFADKTFTVNEGEMIFLPKGSSYEYKKVSEEDTVVTMINAEGDFGEAAPSVYSIKDFYDAEYIMYHFVDLWRFGNQSQRYQCISLMYSLLSYISNLDAQQYQDKKRLNLIEPAIKYLQRHIYDCDMRINELHLMCGISHTYFRQIFIAKFGMSPKNYVQSKRFSYAKSIIDSGEFSTVKELAALVGYKDPLYFGKVFKQHYGVSPEGFNQ
;
A
#
# COMPACT_ATOMS: atom_id res chain seq x y z
N MET A 1 11.70 -4.81 -9.45
CA MET A 1 11.87 -6.08 -8.75
C MET A 1 13.33 -6.42 -8.70
N LEU A 2 13.82 -6.82 -7.54
CA LEU A 2 15.24 -7.15 -7.34
C LEU A 2 15.42 -8.68 -7.40
N ASP A 3 14.84 -9.32 -8.43
CA ASP A 3 14.60 -10.76 -8.45
C ASP A 3 15.82 -11.62 -8.83
N ASN A 4 16.86 -11.03 -9.46
CA ASN A 4 18.06 -11.74 -9.85
C ASN A 4 19.28 -10.84 -9.69
N ILE A 5 19.73 -10.66 -8.44
CA ILE A 5 20.95 -9.88 -8.20
C ILE A 5 22.13 -10.84 -8.21
N GLU A 6 22.88 -10.82 -9.30
CA GLU A 6 24.13 -11.51 -9.41
C GLU A 6 25.31 -10.57 -9.16
N ASN A 7 26.37 -11.09 -8.57
CA ASN A 7 27.64 -10.38 -8.37
C ASN A 7 27.53 -9.05 -7.59
N LEU A 8 26.75 -9.01 -6.51
CA LEU A 8 26.69 -7.84 -5.65
C LEU A 8 28.05 -7.48 -5.08
N LYS A 9 28.53 -6.28 -5.37
CA LYS A 9 29.74 -5.69 -4.83
C LYS A 9 29.44 -4.36 -4.17
N ILE A 10 29.61 -4.27 -2.86
CA ILE A 10 29.48 -3.00 -2.13
C ILE A 10 30.69 -2.12 -2.49
N ILE A 11 30.42 -0.91 -2.98
CA ILE A 11 31.45 0.07 -3.34
C ILE A 11 31.75 0.97 -2.14
N SER A 12 30.70 1.47 -1.48
CA SER A 12 30.83 2.39 -0.36
C SER A 12 29.59 2.36 0.52
N ALA A 13 29.78 2.70 1.78
CA ALA A 13 28.71 2.96 2.71
C ALA A 13 28.99 4.26 3.48
N LEU A 14 27.96 5.07 3.72
CA LEU A 14 28.09 6.33 4.43
C LEU A 14 26.80 6.74 5.13
N HIS A 15 26.95 7.38 6.29
CA HIS A 15 25.87 8.17 6.88
C HIS A 15 25.88 9.55 6.27
N LYS A 16 24.70 10.06 5.98
CA LYS A 16 24.54 11.38 5.39
C LYS A 16 23.33 12.09 5.99
N THR A 17 23.54 13.33 6.45
CA THR A 17 22.44 14.25 6.70
C THR A 17 21.98 14.80 5.34
N SER A 18 20.70 14.68 5.05
CA SER A 18 20.15 15.16 3.79
C SER A 18 20.06 16.69 3.80
N LYS A 19 20.51 17.32 2.71
CA LYS A 19 20.25 18.75 2.47
C LYS A 19 18.73 18.97 2.36
N PRO A 20 18.23 20.21 2.64
CA PRO A 20 16.80 20.50 2.48
C PRO A 20 16.25 20.21 1.09
N TYR A 21 17.08 20.38 0.06
CA TYR A 21 16.79 20.10 -1.35
C TYR A 21 18.06 19.69 -2.09
N GLY A 22 17.89 18.88 -3.12
CA GLY A 22 18.99 18.53 -4.03
C GLY A 22 18.48 17.84 -5.29
N LYS A 23 19.33 17.88 -6.33
CA LYS A 23 19.11 17.23 -7.62
C LYS A 23 20.25 16.26 -7.88
N VAL A 24 19.93 15.11 -8.43
CA VAL A 24 20.91 14.11 -8.88
C VAL A 24 20.62 13.81 -10.34
N GLU A 25 21.63 13.96 -11.18
CA GLU A 25 21.59 13.61 -12.59
C GLU A 25 22.45 12.38 -12.85
N SER A 26 21.87 11.37 -13.48
CA SER A 26 22.55 10.12 -13.87
C SER A 26 23.41 9.51 -12.76
N ARG A 27 22.78 8.89 -11.80
CA ARG A 27 23.42 8.24 -10.65
C ARG A 27 24.53 7.27 -11.08
N LYS A 28 25.70 7.34 -10.45
CA LYS A 28 26.90 6.58 -10.86
C LYS A 28 26.89 5.11 -10.44
N ALA A 29 26.12 4.75 -9.39
CA ALA A 29 26.02 3.40 -8.86
C ALA A 29 24.60 3.11 -8.41
N HIS A 30 24.23 1.85 -8.29
CA HIS A 30 23.01 1.45 -7.56
C HIS A 30 23.16 1.84 -6.10
N SER A 31 22.06 2.21 -5.45
CA SER A 31 22.13 2.63 -4.05
C SER A 31 20.90 2.21 -3.28
N PHE A 32 21.14 1.77 -2.07
CA PHE A 32 20.16 1.48 -1.05
C PHE A 32 20.23 2.59 0.00
N GLY A 33 19.24 3.45 0.01
CA GLY A 33 19.15 4.56 0.97
C GLY A 33 18.19 4.21 2.09
N ILE A 34 18.72 3.82 3.25
CA ILE A 34 17.93 3.45 4.43
C ILE A 34 17.74 4.70 5.28
N ARG A 35 16.49 5.10 5.49
CA ARG A 35 16.15 6.29 6.28
C ARG A 35 16.25 5.97 7.77
N VAL A 36 17.22 6.58 8.43
CA VAL A 36 17.50 6.43 9.86
C VAL A 36 16.67 7.42 10.69
N LYS A 37 16.45 8.65 10.16
CA LYS A 37 15.69 9.69 10.83
C LYS A 37 15.00 10.60 9.82
N GLY A 38 13.79 11.04 10.16
CA GLY A 38 13.01 12.01 9.40
C GLY A 38 12.46 11.47 8.08
N SER A 39 11.93 12.35 7.24
CA SER A 39 11.28 12.01 5.97
C SER A 39 11.80 12.85 4.82
N VAL A 40 11.99 12.23 3.65
CA VAL A 40 12.44 12.88 2.41
C VAL A 40 11.58 12.41 1.24
N GLN A 41 11.13 13.36 0.44
CA GLN A 41 10.44 13.10 -0.81
C GLN A 41 11.44 13.05 -1.96
N TYR A 42 11.30 12.04 -2.82
CA TYR A 42 12.09 11.85 -4.05
C TYR A 42 11.14 11.95 -5.24
N THR A 43 11.44 12.85 -6.18
CA THR A 43 10.64 13.07 -7.39
C THR A 43 11.44 12.66 -8.62
N PHE A 44 10.91 11.68 -9.34
CA PHE A 44 11.37 11.21 -10.64
C PHE A 44 10.47 11.80 -11.74
N ALA A 45 10.78 11.56 -13.01
CA ALA A 45 10.00 12.07 -14.12
C ALA A 45 8.52 11.63 -14.11
N ASP A 46 8.24 10.40 -13.69
CA ASP A 46 6.94 9.74 -13.76
C ASP A 46 6.30 9.45 -12.40
N LYS A 47 7.03 9.62 -11.31
CA LYS A 47 6.56 9.26 -9.96
C LYS A 47 7.29 9.96 -8.83
N THR A 48 6.63 10.01 -7.70
CA THR A 48 7.14 10.60 -6.46
C THR A 48 6.99 9.59 -5.32
N PHE A 49 8.04 9.49 -4.51
CA PHE A 49 8.06 8.66 -3.30
C PHE A 49 8.36 9.52 -2.08
N THR A 50 7.67 9.29 -0.99
CA THR A 50 8.08 9.77 0.34
C THR A 50 8.71 8.61 1.07
N VAL A 51 9.92 8.79 1.58
CA VAL A 51 10.69 7.78 2.33
C VAL A 51 10.79 8.23 3.77
N ASN A 52 10.19 7.45 4.65
CA ASN A 52 10.09 7.71 6.09
C ASN A 52 11.14 6.90 6.86
N GLU A 53 11.30 7.21 8.13
CA GLU A 53 12.13 6.43 9.06
C GLU A 53 11.75 4.94 9.06
N GLY A 54 12.75 4.06 8.99
CA GLY A 54 12.57 2.62 8.86
C GLY A 54 12.15 2.15 7.46
N GLU A 55 12.25 3.03 6.45
CA GLU A 55 12.06 2.68 5.06
C GLU A 55 13.36 2.78 4.27
N MET A 56 13.48 1.96 3.25
CA MET A 56 14.59 1.94 2.30
C MET A 56 14.09 2.34 0.91
N ILE A 57 14.85 3.21 0.24
CA ILE A 57 14.68 3.49 -1.19
C ILE A 57 15.79 2.81 -1.98
N PHE A 58 15.44 2.07 -3.02
CA PHE A 58 16.36 1.61 -4.05
C PHE A 58 16.45 2.64 -5.16
N LEU A 59 17.65 3.04 -5.50
CA LEU A 59 17.97 4.04 -6.51
C LEU A 59 18.89 3.39 -7.56
N PRO A 60 18.36 3.03 -8.75
CA PRO A 60 19.16 2.43 -9.82
C PRO A 60 20.28 3.34 -10.32
N LYS A 61 21.37 2.73 -10.78
CA LYS A 61 22.40 3.42 -11.58
C LYS A 61 21.74 4.08 -12.80
N GLY A 62 22.16 5.29 -13.18
CA GLY A 62 21.59 6.06 -14.28
C GLY A 62 20.35 6.87 -13.92
N SER A 63 19.69 6.60 -12.78
CA SER A 63 18.49 7.35 -12.39
C SER A 63 18.79 8.82 -12.10
N SER A 64 17.85 9.69 -12.50
CA SER A 64 17.85 11.13 -12.23
C SER A 64 16.62 11.47 -11.38
N TYR A 65 16.80 12.29 -10.36
CA TYR A 65 15.71 12.67 -9.45
C TYR A 65 16.05 13.94 -8.68
N GLU A 66 15.02 14.58 -8.18
CA GLU A 66 15.11 15.63 -7.17
C GLU A 66 14.68 15.06 -5.81
N TYR A 67 15.23 15.62 -4.73
CA TYR A 67 14.80 15.26 -3.39
C TYR A 67 14.59 16.51 -2.54
N LYS A 68 13.55 16.44 -1.70
CA LYS A 68 13.18 17.51 -0.79
C LYS A 68 12.90 16.93 0.62
N LYS A 69 13.48 17.56 1.64
CA LYS A 69 13.16 17.28 3.03
C LYS A 69 11.69 17.62 3.30
N VAL A 70 10.96 16.72 3.95
CA VAL A 70 9.54 16.89 4.30
C VAL A 70 9.38 17.11 5.80
N SER A 71 10.15 16.38 6.64
CA SER A 71 10.13 16.55 8.09
C SER A 71 10.80 17.85 8.53
N GLU A 72 10.35 18.43 9.63
CA GLU A 72 11.01 19.58 10.27
C GLU A 72 12.37 19.20 10.90
N GLU A 73 12.48 17.98 11.41
CA GLU A 73 13.70 17.45 12.02
C GLU A 73 14.81 17.17 11.00
N ASP A 74 16.04 17.09 11.48
CA ASP A 74 17.17 16.63 10.68
C ASP A 74 16.92 15.24 10.11
N THR A 75 17.28 15.05 8.85
CA THR A 75 17.09 13.78 8.16
C THR A 75 18.42 13.06 7.96
N VAL A 76 18.49 11.83 8.46
CA VAL A 76 19.68 10.99 8.35
C VAL A 76 19.37 9.77 7.47
N VAL A 77 20.30 9.44 6.59
CA VAL A 77 20.23 8.26 5.72
C VAL A 77 21.53 7.47 5.78
N THR A 78 21.41 6.16 5.94
CA THR A 78 22.49 5.22 5.64
C THR A 78 22.41 4.90 4.16
N MET A 79 23.43 5.31 3.42
CA MET A 79 23.50 5.09 1.97
C MET A 79 24.55 4.04 1.66
N ILE A 80 24.11 2.93 1.06
CA ILE A 80 24.98 1.83 0.63
C ILE A 80 24.99 1.84 -0.90
N ASN A 81 26.15 2.09 -1.50
CA ASN A 81 26.33 2.07 -2.93
C ASN A 81 26.92 0.73 -3.36
N ALA A 82 26.38 0.17 -4.43
CA ALA A 82 26.77 -1.14 -4.91
C ALA A 82 26.82 -1.20 -6.45
N GLU A 83 27.64 -2.13 -6.94
CA GLU A 83 27.63 -2.65 -8.31
C GLU A 83 27.03 -4.07 -8.30
N GLY A 84 26.53 -4.49 -9.44
CA GLY A 84 25.91 -5.78 -9.65
C GLY A 84 24.95 -5.73 -10.83
N ASP A 85 24.44 -6.86 -11.23
CA ASP A 85 23.33 -6.93 -12.18
C ASP A 85 22.01 -6.86 -11.41
N PHE A 86 21.27 -5.82 -11.65
CA PHE A 86 19.95 -5.57 -11.05
C PHE A 86 18.83 -5.61 -12.10
N GLY A 87 19.14 -6.08 -13.31
CA GLY A 87 18.19 -6.09 -14.43
C GLY A 87 17.58 -4.71 -14.72
N GLU A 88 16.32 -4.69 -15.13
CA GLU A 88 15.54 -3.46 -15.39
C GLU A 88 14.90 -2.91 -14.09
N ALA A 89 15.60 -2.94 -12.97
CA ALA A 89 15.05 -2.49 -11.71
C ALA A 89 14.74 -0.99 -11.71
N ALA A 90 13.53 -0.62 -11.29
CA ALA A 90 13.08 0.76 -11.16
C ALA A 90 13.25 1.27 -9.71
N PRO A 91 13.26 2.61 -9.51
CA PRO A 91 13.20 3.18 -8.17
C PRO A 91 12.01 2.62 -7.38
N SER A 92 12.27 2.16 -6.17
CA SER A 92 11.27 1.47 -5.34
C SER A 92 11.51 1.76 -3.86
N VAL A 93 10.44 1.76 -3.06
CA VAL A 93 10.51 1.97 -1.61
C VAL A 93 9.98 0.73 -0.90
N TYR A 94 10.67 0.33 0.15
CA TYR A 94 10.35 -0.85 0.97
C TYR A 94 10.34 -0.48 2.45
N SER A 95 9.35 -0.94 3.20
CA SER A 95 9.42 -0.92 4.66
C SER A 95 10.36 -2.02 5.13
N ILE A 96 11.33 -1.67 5.96
CA ILE A 96 12.27 -2.63 6.55
C ILE A 96 12.13 -2.70 8.08
N LYS A 97 11.05 -2.16 8.63
CA LYS A 97 10.81 -2.11 10.09
C LYS A 97 10.74 -3.49 10.72
N ASP A 98 10.20 -4.46 9.98
CA ASP A 98 10.06 -5.85 10.44
C ASP A 98 11.26 -6.73 10.04
N PHE A 99 12.28 -6.15 9.43
CA PHE A 99 13.54 -6.86 9.16
C PHE A 99 14.38 -6.89 10.43
N TYR A 100 14.70 -8.09 10.93
CA TYR A 100 15.32 -8.29 12.25
C TYR A 100 16.68 -7.60 12.43
N ASP A 101 17.45 -7.39 11.34
CA ASP A 101 18.75 -6.70 11.36
C ASP A 101 18.65 -5.22 10.94
N ALA A 102 17.42 -4.63 10.84
CA ALA A 102 17.24 -3.26 10.34
C ALA A 102 18.04 -2.23 11.13
N GLU A 103 17.94 -2.27 12.46
CA GLU A 103 18.69 -1.36 13.34
C GLU A 103 20.21 -1.51 13.17
N TYR A 104 20.67 -2.75 13.04
CA TYR A 104 22.09 -3.02 12.86
C TYR A 104 22.61 -2.41 11.54
N ILE A 105 21.86 -2.54 10.46
CA ILE A 105 22.20 -1.91 9.17
C ILE A 105 22.15 -0.38 9.29
N MET A 106 21.15 0.16 9.95
CA MET A 106 20.98 1.61 10.08
C MET A 106 22.14 2.26 10.84
N TYR A 107 22.65 1.64 11.90
CA TYR A 107 23.57 2.29 12.82
C TYR A 107 25.01 1.76 12.75
N HIS A 108 25.23 0.52 12.38
CA HIS A 108 26.56 -0.12 12.47
C HIS A 108 27.18 -0.46 11.11
N PHE A 109 26.40 -0.62 10.08
CA PHE A 109 26.88 -1.07 8.76
C PHE A 109 28.01 -0.17 8.21
N VAL A 110 27.89 1.14 8.34
CA VAL A 110 28.87 2.09 7.81
C VAL A 110 30.23 1.94 8.47
N ASP A 111 30.23 1.81 9.81
CA ASP A 111 31.46 1.69 10.57
C ASP A 111 32.15 0.34 10.30
N LEU A 112 31.39 -0.74 10.25
CA LEU A 112 31.92 -2.05 9.89
C LEU A 112 32.48 -2.09 8.47
N TRP A 113 31.83 -1.44 7.52
CA TRP A 113 32.31 -1.38 6.15
C TRP A 113 33.60 -0.56 6.00
N ARG A 114 33.68 0.59 6.66
CA ARG A 114 34.79 1.54 6.52
C ARG A 114 35.99 1.18 7.36
N PHE A 115 35.80 0.77 8.60
CA PHE A 115 36.86 0.59 9.60
C PHE A 115 37.04 -0.87 10.03
N GLY A 116 36.13 -1.73 9.64
CA GLY A 116 36.16 -3.13 10.00
C GLY A 116 37.25 -3.94 9.27
N ASN A 117 37.61 -5.08 9.85
CA ASN A 117 38.47 -6.08 9.24
C ASN A 117 37.74 -6.84 8.12
N GLN A 118 38.44 -7.77 7.46
CA GLN A 118 37.88 -8.55 6.35
C GLN A 118 36.64 -9.39 6.76
N SER A 119 36.65 -9.95 7.97
CA SER A 119 35.49 -10.72 8.48
C SER A 119 34.26 -9.84 8.63
N GLN A 120 34.43 -8.62 9.14
CA GLN A 120 33.33 -7.65 9.29
C GLN A 120 32.79 -7.16 7.95
N ARG A 121 33.65 -7.04 6.92
CA ARG A 121 33.20 -6.75 5.56
C ARG A 121 32.36 -7.89 4.97
N TYR A 122 32.75 -9.14 5.22
CA TYR A 122 31.90 -10.29 4.84
C TYR A 122 30.57 -10.29 5.58
N GLN A 123 30.55 -9.87 6.85
CA GLN A 123 29.30 -9.69 7.60
C GLN A 123 28.40 -8.64 6.92
N CYS A 124 28.93 -7.50 6.47
CA CYS A 124 28.18 -6.51 5.72
C CYS A 124 27.57 -7.07 4.43
N ILE A 125 28.34 -7.88 3.69
CA ILE A 125 27.86 -8.54 2.47
C ILE A 125 26.72 -9.52 2.80
N SER A 126 26.87 -10.32 3.85
CA SER A 126 25.82 -11.23 4.33
C SER A 126 24.53 -10.49 4.71
N LEU A 127 24.65 -9.37 5.44
CA LEU A 127 23.52 -8.53 5.80
C LEU A 127 22.80 -7.97 4.57
N MET A 128 23.54 -7.57 3.54
CA MET A 128 22.94 -7.09 2.29
C MET A 128 22.17 -8.21 1.58
N TYR A 129 22.70 -9.42 1.48
CA TYR A 129 21.96 -10.53 0.88
C TYR A 129 20.74 -10.93 1.71
N SER A 130 20.81 -10.87 3.04
CA SER A 130 19.64 -11.08 3.91
C SER A 130 18.56 -10.02 3.68
N LEU A 131 18.94 -8.75 3.58
CA LEU A 131 18.02 -7.65 3.25
C LEU A 131 17.39 -7.84 1.87
N LEU A 132 18.17 -8.22 0.86
CA LEU A 132 17.66 -8.45 -0.49
C LEU A 132 16.68 -9.64 -0.53
N SER A 133 16.97 -10.72 0.19
CA SER A 133 16.06 -11.85 0.34
C SER A 133 14.74 -11.43 1.00
N TYR A 134 14.79 -10.61 2.05
CA TYR A 134 13.61 -10.06 2.70
C TYR A 134 12.76 -9.23 1.73
N ILE A 135 13.39 -8.32 0.97
CA ILE A 135 12.72 -7.47 -0.02
C ILE A 135 12.09 -8.29 -1.13
N SER A 136 12.79 -9.29 -1.65
CA SER A 136 12.27 -10.18 -2.69
C SER A 136 11.00 -10.92 -2.21
N ASN A 137 10.97 -11.35 -0.94
CA ASN A 137 9.77 -11.93 -0.34
C ASN A 137 8.62 -10.93 -0.23
N LEU A 138 8.89 -9.65 0.11
CA LEU A 138 7.86 -8.60 0.12
C LEU A 138 7.28 -8.36 -1.28
N ASP A 139 8.13 -8.28 -2.30
CA ASP A 139 7.69 -8.13 -3.69
C ASP A 139 6.83 -9.31 -4.15
N ALA A 140 7.23 -10.54 -3.81
CA ALA A 140 6.45 -11.73 -4.11
C ALA A 140 5.06 -11.72 -3.42
N GLN A 141 5.00 -11.32 -2.15
CA GLN A 141 3.74 -11.18 -1.42
C GLN A 141 2.85 -10.09 -2.03
N GLN A 142 3.39 -8.92 -2.32
CA GLN A 142 2.64 -7.82 -2.97
C GLN A 142 2.11 -8.23 -4.36
N TYR A 143 2.90 -8.97 -5.14
CA TYR A 143 2.47 -9.48 -6.44
C TYR A 143 1.31 -10.46 -6.30
N GLN A 144 1.38 -11.40 -5.34
CA GLN A 144 0.31 -12.34 -5.05
C GLN A 144 -0.95 -11.64 -4.57
N ASP A 145 -0.83 -10.65 -3.68
CA ASP A 145 -1.97 -9.88 -3.19
C ASP A 145 -2.62 -9.06 -4.31
N LYS A 146 -1.83 -8.42 -5.17
CA LYS A 146 -2.34 -7.71 -6.35
C LYS A 146 -3.06 -8.66 -7.32
N LYS A 147 -2.50 -9.85 -7.58
CA LYS A 147 -3.14 -10.88 -8.40
C LYS A 147 -4.46 -11.35 -7.80
N ARG A 148 -4.50 -11.60 -6.48
CA ARG A 148 -5.73 -11.97 -5.75
C ARG A 148 -6.79 -10.87 -5.84
N LEU A 149 -6.41 -9.61 -5.66
CA LEU A 149 -7.31 -8.47 -5.75
C LEU A 149 -7.87 -8.29 -7.17
N ASN A 150 -7.07 -8.54 -8.20
CA ASN A 150 -7.51 -8.49 -9.59
C ASN A 150 -8.57 -9.54 -9.90
N LEU A 151 -8.57 -10.70 -9.20
CA LEU A 151 -9.61 -11.72 -9.38
C LEU A 151 -11.01 -11.22 -9.08
N ILE A 152 -11.17 -10.31 -8.11
CA ILE A 152 -12.50 -9.79 -7.73
C ILE A 152 -12.87 -8.48 -8.43
N GLU A 153 -12.01 -7.96 -9.30
CA GLU A 153 -12.22 -6.73 -10.04
C GLU A 153 -13.53 -6.71 -10.87
N PRO A 154 -13.94 -7.81 -11.57
CA PRO A 154 -15.23 -7.86 -12.26
C PRO A 154 -16.42 -7.61 -11.32
N ALA A 155 -16.41 -8.23 -10.15
CA ALA A 155 -17.47 -8.05 -9.15
C ALA A 155 -17.48 -6.63 -8.57
N ILE A 156 -16.31 -6.02 -8.36
CA ILE A 156 -16.20 -4.64 -7.87
C ILE A 156 -16.80 -3.67 -8.90
N LYS A 157 -16.46 -3.81 -10.19
CA LYS A 157 -17.02 -2.99 -11.27
C LYS A 157 -18.53 -3.15 -11.39
N TYR A 158 -19.02 -4.36 -11.22
CA TYR A 158 -20.45 -4.64 -11.18
C TYR A 158 -21.12 -3.95 -9.99
N LEU A 159 -20.56 -4.08 -8.79
CA LEU A 159 -21.07 -3.41 -7.59
C LEU A 159 -21.14 -1.90 -7.75
N GLN A 160 -20.13 -1.26 -8.32
CA GLN A 160 -20.11 0.19 -8.53
C GLN A 160 -21.28 0.70 -9.39
N ARG A 161 -21.77 -0.12 -10.33
CA ARG A 161 -22.84 0.23 -11.25
C ARG A 161 -24.23 -0.16 -10.76
N HIS A 162 -24.33 -1.23 -9.98
CA HIS A 162 -25.57 -1.90 -9.65
C HIS A 162 -25.91 -1.94 -8.15
N ILE A 163 -25.12 -1.24 -7.31
CA ILE A 163 -25.25 -1.36 -5.85
C ILE A 163 -26.61 -0.95 -5.32
N TYR A 164 -27.31 -0.08 -6.04
CA TYR A 164 -28.67 0.41 -5.71
C TYR A 164 -29.78 -0.34 -6.46
N ASP A 165 -29.46 -1.35 -7.25
CA ASP A 165 -30.46 -2.14 -7.94
C ASP A 165 -31.11 -3.14 -6.96
N CYS A 166 -32.43 -3.14 -6.94
CA CYS A 166 -33.23 -4.05 -6.12
C CYS A 166 -33.06 -5.54 -6.49
N ASP A 167 -32.67 -5.81 -7.74
CA ASP A 167 -32.48 -7.16 -8.28
C ASP A 167 -31.06 -7.69 -8.15
N MET A 168 -30.14 -6.90 -7.59
CA MET A 168 -28.75 -7.31 -7.43
C MET A 168 -28.60 -8.51 -6.49
N ARG A 169 -27.96 -9.58 -6.98
CA ARG A 169 -27.72 -10.82 -6.26
C ARG A 169 -26.32 -10.87 -5.69
N ILE A 170 -26.16 -10.39 -4.46
CA ILE A 170 -24.86 -10.30 -3.77
C ILE A 170 -24.18 -11.68 -3.68
N ASN A 171 -24.94 -12.73 -3.48
CA ASN A 171 -24.42 -14.08 -3.32
C ASN A 171 -23.84 -14.68 -4.63
N GLU A 172 -24.15 -14.09 -5.77
CA GLU A 172 -23.69 -14.54 -7.10
C GLU A 172 -22.47 -13.78 -7.61
N LEU A 173 -21.98 -12.77 -6.89
CA LEU A 173 -20.81 -11.96 -7.29
C LEU A 173 -19.55 -12.79 -7.55
N HIS A 174 -19.36 -13.87 -6.80
CA HIS A 174 -18.23 -14.78 -6.95
C HIS A 174 -18.22 -15.51 -8.31
N LEU A 175 -19.39 -15.74 -8.91
CA LEU A 175 -19.53 -16.38 -10.23
C LEU A 175 -18.92 -15.51 -11.34
N MET A 176 -19.05 -14.18 -11.23
CA MET A 176 -18.45 -13.23 -12.18
C MET A 176 -16.91 -13.27 -12.15
N CYS A 177 -16.35 -13.74 -11.05
CA CYS A 177 -14.91 -13.84 -10.82
C CYS A 177 -14.36 -15.25 -11.13
N GLY A 178 -15.23 -16.23 -11.42
CA GLY A 178 -14.82 -17.63 -11.67
C GLY A 178 -14.17 -18.32 -10.47
N ILE A 179 -14.51 -17.91 -9.24
CA ILE A 179 -13.91 -18.44 -8.00
C ILE A 179 -14.99 -18.90 -7.01
N SER A 180 -14.61 -19.68 -6.01
CA SER A 180 -15.54 -20.12 -4.98
C SER A 180 -16.05 -18.95 -4.13
N HIS A 181 -17.27 -19.05 -3.59
CA HIS A 181 -17.88 -18.06 -2.70
C HIS A 181 -17.00 -17.76 -1.47
N THR A 182 -16.43 -18.80 -0.86
CA THR A 182 -15.55 -18.66 0.32
C THR A 182 -14.31 -17.86 -0.01
N TYR A 183 -13.65 -18.17 -1.13
CA TYR A 183 -12.43 -17.49 -1.56
C TYR A 183 -12.71 -16.04 -1.98
N PHE A 184 -13.80 -15.80 -2.71
CA PHE A 184 -14.28 -14.45 -3.01
C PHE A 184 -14.47 -13.62 -1.74
N ARG A 185 -15.19 -14.17 -0.75
CA ARG A 185 -15.45 -13.50 0.52
C ARG A 185 -14.17 -13.16 1.28
N GLN A 186 -13.18 -14.06 1.30
CA GLN A 186 -11.88 -13.81 1.93
C GLN A 186 -11.14 -12.64 1.29
N ILE A 187 -11.03 -12.62 -0.05
CA ILE A 187 -10.36 -11.53 -0.79
C ILE A 187 -11.11 -10.21 -0.58
N PHE A 188 -12.44 -10.25 -0.63
CA PHE A 188 -13.27 -9.06 -0.45
C PHE A 188 -13.11 -8.45 0.94
N ILE A 189 -13.11 -9.27 2.00
CA ILE A 189 -12.88 -8.82 3.38
C ILE A 189 -11.47 -8.26 3.54
N ALA A 190 -10.45 -8.90 2.98
CA ALA A 190 -9.08 -8.39 3.00
C ALA A 190 -8.97 -6.99 2.36
N LYS A 191 -9.73 -6.72 1.28
CA LYS A 191 -9.72 -5.43 0.57
C LYS A 191 -10.55 -4.35 1.27
N PHE A 192 -11.75 -4.68 1.75
CA PHE A 192 -12.74 -3.70 2.21
C PHE A 192 -12.98 -3.72 3.73
N GLY A 193 -12.33 -4.62 4.47
CA GLY A 193 -12.50 -4.76 5.92
C GLY A 193 -13.83 -5.38 6.35
N MET A 194 -14.73 -5.71 5.40
CA MET A 194 -16.06 -6.22 5.70
C MET A 194 -16.60 -7.16 4.61
N SER A 195 -17.64 -7.95 4.95
CA SER A 195 -18.25 -8.85 3.97
C SER A 195 -18.94 -8.10 2.83
N PRO A 196 -19.12 -8.74 1.63
CA PRO A 196 -19.83 -8.12 0.51
C PRO A 196 -21.23 -7.62 0.88
N LYS A 197 -21.97 -8.39 1.68
CA LYS A 197 -23.31 -8.03 2.17
C LYS A 197 -23.26 -6.75 3.04
N ASN A 198 -22.33 -6.69 3.98
CA ASN A 198 -22.20 -5.52 4.86
C ASN A 198 -21.73 -4.28 4.09
N TYR A 199 -20.86 -4.46 3.10
CA TYR A 199 -20.40 -3.40 2.22
C TYR A 199 -21.56 -2.77 1.43
N VAL A 200 -22.37 -3.60 0.77
CA VAL A 200 -23.56 -3.14 0.03
C VAL A 200 -24.54 -2.43 0.97
N GLN A 201 -24.82 -3.03 2.11
CA GLN A 201 -25.74 -2.46 3.10
C GLN A 201 -25.25 -1.09 3.61
N SER A 202 -23.97 -0.96 3.94
CA SER A 202 -23.37 0.30 4.38
C SER A 202 -23.47 1.37 3.30
N LYS A 203 -23.20 1.04 2.03
CA LYS A 203 -23.32 2.00 0.92
C LYS A 203 -24.77 2.45 0.68
N ARG A 204 -25.72 1.50 0.73
CA ARG A 204 -27.15 1.79 0.59
C ARG A 204 -27.65 2.70 1.72
N PHE A 205 -27.21 2.44 2.95
CA PHE A 205 -27.58 3.27 4.11
C PHE A 205 -26.96 4.65 4.07
N SER A 206 -25.68 4.77 3.65
CA SER A 206 -25.07 6.08 3.45
C SER A 206 -25.82 6.92 2.41
N TYR A 207 -26.30 6.26 1.34
CA TYR A 207 -27.10 6.94 0.31
C TYR A 207 -28.51 7.27 0.82
N ALA A 208 -29.16 6.34 1.55
CA ALA A 208 -30.43 6.63 2.21
C ALA A 208 -30.34 7.85 3.12
N LYS A 209 -29.28 7.93 3.92
CA LYS A 209 -29.02 9.10 4.78
C LYS A 209 -28.92 10.38 3.97
N SER A 210 -28.18 10.41 2.87
CA SER A 210 -28.04 11.62 2.04
C SER A 210 -29.38 12.07 1.43
N ILE A 211 -30.25 11.13 1.03
CA ILE A 211 -31.61 11.44 0.53
C ILE A 211 -32.49 11.97 1.67
N ILE A 212 -32.39 11.42 2.87
CA ILE A 212 -33.13 11.91 4.05
C ILE A 212 -32.66 13.33 4.39
N ASP A 213 -31.36 13.59 4.43
CA ASP A 213 -30.78 14.89 4.77
C ASP A 213 -31.15 15.98 3.72
N SER A 214 -31.35 15.61 2.45
CA SER A 214 -31.79 16.51 1.38
C SER A 214 -33.33 16.71 1.30
N GLY A 215 -34.11 15.85 1.98
CA GLY A 215 -35.55 15.87 1.91
C GLY A 215 -36.13 15.41 0.57
N GLU A 216 -35.35 14.74 -0.27
CA GLU A 216 -35.72 14.32 -1.63
C GLU A 216 -36.53 13.00 -1.69
N PHE A 217 -37.38 12.73 -0.73
CA PHE A 217 -38.27 11.56 -0.74
C PHE A 217 -39.62 11.90 -0.07
N SER A 218 -40.70 11.27 -0.54
CA SER A 218 -42.04 11.47 0.01
C SER A 218 -42.50 10.36 0.94
N THR A 219 -42.00 9.16 0.75
CA THR A 219 -42.38 7.97 1.54
C THR A 219 -41.20 7.05 1.78
N VAL A 220 -41.21 6.30 2.90
CA VAL A 220 -40.21 5.25 3.16
C VAL A 220 -40.19 4.16 2.08
N LYS A 221 -41.33 3.92 1.43
CA LYS A 221 -41.42 2.99 0.30
C LYS A 221 -40.59 3.49 -0.89
N GLU A 222 -40.68 4.75 -1.20
CA GLU A 222 -39.88 5.38 -2.25
C GLU A 222 -38.40 5.38 -1.91
N LEU A 223 -38.04 5.79 -0.69
CA LEU A 223 -36.66 5.77 -0.20
C LEU A 223 -36.07 4.35 -0.28
N ALA A 224 -36.79 3.33 0.18
CA ALA A 224 -36.35 1.95 0.09
C ALA A 224 -36.05 1.51 -1.34
N ALA A 225 -36.92 1.86 -2.29
CA ALA A 225 -36.74 1.54 -3.70
C ALA A 225 -35.52 2.25 -4.30
N LEU A 226 -35.33 3.54 -4.02
CA LEU A 226 -34.20 4.33 -4.50
C LEU A 226 -32.84 3.78 -4.04
N VAL A 227 -32.80 3.21 -2.84
CA VAL A 227 -31.55 2.65 -2.28
C VAL A 227 -31.42 1.13 -2.48
N GLY A 228 -32.27 0.52 -3.29
CA GLY A 228 -32.14 -0.86 -3.74
C GLY A 228 -32.79 -1.91 -2.83
N TYR A 229 -33.83 -1.56 -2.06
CA TYR A 229 -34.62 -2.53 -1.27
C TYR A 229 -35.99 -2.74 -1.88
N LYS A 230 -36.37 -4.00 -2.14
CA LYS A 230 -37.71 -4.37 -2.62
C LYS A 230 -38.78 -4.29 -1.51
N ASP A 231 -38.39 -4.59 -0.27
CA ASP A 231 -39.27 -4.61 0.88
C ASP A 231 -38.99 -3.41 1.80
N PRO A 232 -39.91 -2.41 1.83
CA PRO A 232 -39.77 -1.23 2.68
C PRO A 232 -39.80 -1.55 4.18
N LEU A 233 -40.52 -2.58 4.61
CA LEU A 233 -40.56 -2.99 6.02
C LEU A 233 -39.24 -3.59 6.48
N TYR A 234 -38.66 -4.44 5.64
CA TYR A 234 -37.32 -4.97 5.88
C TYR A 234 -36.28 -3.85 5.90
N PHE A 235 -36.34 -2.91 4.94
CA PHE A 235 -35.45 -1.74 4.92
C PHE A 235 -35.56 -0.94 6.23
N GLY A 236 -36.76 -0.57 6.66
CA GLY A 236 -36.98 0.19 7.90
C GLY A 236 -36.42 -0.52 9.14
N LYS A 237 -36.60 -1.84 9.21
CA LYS A 237 -36.06 -2.67 10.31
C LYS A 237 -34.53 -2.64 10.35
N VAL A 238 -33.86 -2.90 9.22
CA VAL A 238 -32.37 -2.97 9.18
C VAL A 238 -31.74 -1.60 9.27
N PHE A 239 -32.40 -0.54 8.77
CA PHE A 239 -31.99 0.85 8.93
C PHE A 239 -32.02 1.26 10.41
N LYS A 240 -33.15 0.97 11.10
CA LYS A 240 -33.27 1.23 12.54
C LYS A 240 -32.24 0.44 13.37
N GLN A 241 -31.96 -0.79 12.98
CA GLN A 241 -30.91 -1.60 13.63
C GLN A 241 -29.52 -0.97 13.47
N HIS A 242 -29.26 -0.29 12.35
CA HIS A 242 -27.96 0.32 12.04
C HIS A 242 -27.79 1.70 12.68
N TYR A 243 -28.81 2.54 12.63
CA TYR A 243 -28.76 3.94 13.10
C TYR A 243 -29.48 4.19 14.44
N GLY A 244 -30.16 3.21 14.99
CA GLY A 244 -30.92 3.32 16.24
C GLY A 244 -32.31 3.93 16.09
N VAL A 245 -32.58 4.62 14.98
CA VAL A 245 -33.85 5.31 14.69
C VAL A 245 -34.43 4.88 13.33
N SER A 246 -35.74 4.98 13.16
CA SER A 246 -36.40 4.69 11.88
C SER A 246 -36.06 5.76 10.82
N PRO A 247 -36.23 5.46 9.50
CA PRO A 247 -36.01 6.46 8.46
C PRO A 247 -36.87 7.72 8.64
N GLU A 248 -38.11 7.60 9.14
CA GLU A 248 -39.00 8.74 9.40
C GLU A 248 -38.54 9.59 10.59
N GLY A 249 -37.95 8.95 11.59
CA GLY A 249 -37.47 9.65 12.80
C GLY A 249 -36.04 10.13 12.71
N PHE A 250 -35.38 9.97 11.58
CA PHE A 250 -33.95 10.29 11.44
C PHE A 250 -33.66 11.81 11.38
N ASN A 251 -34.60 12.62 10.93
CA ASN A 251 -34.52 14.10 10.83
C ASN A 251 -35.24 14.82 11.97
N GLN A 252 -35.68 14.13 13.02
CA GLN A 252 -36.26 14.75 14.21
C GLN A 252 -35.19 14.79 15.33
#